data_af7f7d24639ebbd42e7701db829cf80c
#
_entry.id   af7f7d24639ebbd42e7701db829cf80c
#
_cell.length_a   1.000
_cell.length_b   1.000
_cell.length_c   1.000
_cell.angle_alpha   90.00
_cell.angle_beta   90.00
_cell.angle_gamma   90.00
#
_symmetry.space_group_name_H-M   'P 1'
#
loop_
_entity.id
_entity.type
_entity.pdbx_description
1 polymer ?
#
loop_
_entity_poly.entity_id
_entity_poly.type
_entity_poly.pdbx_seq_one_letter_code
_entity_poly.pdbx_strand_id
1 'polypeptide(L)'
;MDDAGERMRDFWDDRAREDAFHFVDPRETFGQPDEERFWRRGAQEVDALLELLDLTLLKSDHVLELGCGLGRLTRVLAQRAQHVTAIDVSPEMLMLAQDHNDGLYNVEWVLGDGETLAGVEDASVDVVISHSVFTHIPSPKVQLGYVTEFGRVLKPGGWAAFTLSTDPGAHKAKPPAAPPAGSSRRGFLRALVGQAPTGKDQPEWVGSWVPLDALGATATQAGLFLERIEGSSTRRTLVRALRED
;
A
#
# COMPACT_ATOMS: atom_id res chain seq x y z
N MET A 1 4.12 20.45 15.39
CA MET A 1 4.53 19.68 14.19
C MET A 1 3.33 18.82 13.82
N ASP A 2 2.91 18.91 12.61
CA ASP A 2 1.76 18.15 12.11
C ASP A 2 2.27 16.74 11.84
N ASP A 3 1.90 15.79 12.71
CA ASP A 3 2.38 14.40 12.62
C ASP A 3 1.55 13.65 11.59
N ALA A 4 2.06 13.59 10.37
CA ALA A 4 1.39 12.92 9.27
C ALA A 4 1.28 11.41 9.51
N GLY A 5 2.26 10.81 10.16
CA GLY A 5 2.26 9.40 10.54
C GLY A 5 1.16 9.08 11.55
N GLU A 6 0.99 9.92 12.58
CA GLU A 6 -0.06 9.74 13.59
C GLU A 6 -1.46 9.82 12.96
N ARG A 7 -1.70 10.80 12.09
CA ARG A 7 -3.00 10.91 11.39
C ARG A 7 -3.29 9.71 10.48
N MET A 8 -2.28 9.22 9.74
CA MET A 8 -2.45 8.02 8.93
C MET A 8 -2.74 6.80 9.80
N ARG A 9 -2.06 6.65 10.94
CA ARG A 9 -2.32 5.59 11.91
C ARG A 9 -3.75 5.61 12.40
N ASP A 10 -4.21 6.75 12.93
CA ASP A 10 -5.57 6.90 13.46
C ASP A 10 -6.61 6.62 12.38
N PHE A 11 -6.40 7.14 11.18
CA PHE A 11 -7.30 6.90 10.05
C PHE A 11 -7.41 5.40 9.73
N TRP A 12 -6.28 4.70 9.55
CA TRP A 12 -6.29 3.29 9.17
C TRP A 12 -6.73 2.37 10.30
N ASP A 13 -6.49 2.72 11.56
CA ASP A 13 -7.06 2.04 12.72
C ASP A 13 -8.60 2.10 12.72
N ASP A 14 -9.16 3.27 12.49
CA ASP A 14 -10.61 3.43 12.39
C ASP A 14 -11.18 2.63 11.22
N ARG A 15 -10.49 2.58 10.10
CA ARG A 15 -10.91 1.79 8.93
C ARG A 15 -10.79 0.29 9.19
N ALA A 16 -9.76 -0.16 9.91
CA ALA A 16 -9.62 -1.54 10.33
C ALA A 16 -10.79 -1.99 11.22
N ARG A 17 -11.17 -1.17 12.18
CA ARG A 17 -12.32 -1.44 13.08
C ARG A 17 -13.67 -1.39 12.37
N GLU A 18 -13.79 -0.54 11.35
CA GLU A 18 -15.04 -0.37 10.60
C GLU A 18 -15.29 -1.56 9.66
N ASP A 19 -14.36 -1.89 8.77
CA ASP A 19 -14.37 -3.05 7.85
C ASP A 19 -13.03 -3.18 7.14
N ALA A 20 -12.07 -3.85 7.75
CA ALA A 20 -10.72 -3.99 7.22
C ALA A 20 -10.69 -4.60 5.80
N PHE A 21 -11.53 -5.59 5.50
CA PHE A 21 -11.59 -6.21 4.17
C PHE A 21 -11.97 -5.23 3.08
N HIS A 22 -13.01 -4.41 3.33
CA HIS A 22 -13.47 -3.40 2.38
C HIS A 22 -12.45 -2.28 2.18
N PHE A 23 -11.76 -1.85 3.24
CA PHE A 23 -10.80 -0.76 3.12
C PHE A 23 -9.46 -1.20 2.52
N VAL A 24 -9.07 -2.46 2.68
CA VAL A 24 -7.91 -3.05 1.99
C VAL A 24 -8.24 -3.37 0.53
N ASP A 25 -9.44 -3.88 0.23
CA ASP A 25 -9.91 -4.08 -1.14
C ASP A 25 -11.34 -3.54 -1.32
N PRO A 26 -11.50 -2.31 -1.85
CA PRO A 26 -12.83 -1.69 -2.03
C PRO A 26 -13.79 -2.44 -2.98
N ARG A 27 -13.34 -3.52 -3.61
CA ARG A 27 -14.21 -4.42 -4.40
C ARG A 27 -14.98 -5.39 -3.51
N GLU A 28 -14.58 -5.54 -2.23
CA GLU A 28 -15.35 -6.31 -1.27
C GLU A 28 -16.59 -5.53 -0.81
N THR A 29 -17.68 -6.26 -0.57
CA THR A 29 -18.93 -5.66 -0.12
C THR A 29 -18.78 -5.23 1.34
N PHE A 30 -18.99 -3.95 1.62
CA PHE A 30 -18.91 -3.39 2.97
C PHE A 30 -19.84 -4.16 3.94
N GLY A 31 -19.29 -4.62 5.05
CA GLY A 31 -19.95 -5.41 6.07
C GLY A 31 -20.30 -6.85 5.68
N GLN A 32 -19.91 -7.29 4.47
CA GLN A 32 -20.17 -8.65 3.96
C GLN A 32 -19.05 -9.08 2.99
N PRO A 33 -17.79 -9.18 3.45
CA PRO A 33 -16.68 -9.57 2.58
C PRO A 33 -16.81 -11.02 2.15
N ASP A 34 -16.35 -11.31 0.94
CA ASP A 34 -16.08 -12.67 0.47
C ASP A 34 -14.58 -12.96 0.72
N GLU A 35 -14.28 -13.54 1.88
CA GLU A 35 -12.90 -13.76 2.31
C GLU A 35 -12.12 -14.65 1.34
N GLU A 36 -12.72 -15.73 0.82
CA GLU A 36 -12.04 -16.60 -0.15
C GLU A 36 -11.63 -15.83 -1.40
N ARG A 37 -12.52 -15.00 -1.92
CA ARG A 37 -12.25 -14.12 -3.06
C ARG A 37 -11.19 -13.09 -2.74
N PHE A 38 -11.22 -12.49 -1.54
CA PHE A 38 -10.24 -11.51 -1.08
C PHE A 38 -8.81 -12.09 -1.10
N TRP A 39 -8.60 -13.26 -0.50
CA TRP A 39 -7.30 -13.92 -0.47
C TRP A 39 -6.84 -14.37 -1.86
N ARG A 40 -7.74 -14.94 -2.67
CA ARG A 40 -7.43 -15.32 -4.06
C ARG A 40 -6.99 -14.13 -4.91
N ARG A 41 -7.60 -12.97 -4.73
CA ARG A 41 -7.19 -11.73 -5.41
C ARG A 41 -5.80 -11.28 -5.00
N GLY A 42 -5.39 -11.47 -3.76
CA GLY A 42 -4.01 -11.20 -3.32
C GLY A 42 -3.00 -11.97 -4.16
N ALA A 43 -3.25 -13.26 -4.40
CA ALA A 43 -2.38 -14.08 -5.24
C ALA A 43 -2.35 -13.58 -6.70
N GLN A 44 -3.52 -13.27 -7.27
CA GLN A 44 -3.62 -12.75 -8.63
C GLN A 44 -2.90 -11.40 -8.80
N GLU A 45 -2.94 -10.53 -7.78
CA GLU A 45 -2.26 -9.23 -7.84
C GLU A 45 -0.75 -9.35 -7.74
N VAL A 46 -0.24 -10.26 -6.91
CA VAL A 46 1.21 -10.56 -6.88
C VAL A 46 1.65 -11.12 -8.23
N ASP A 47 0.92 -12.08 -8.81
CA ASP A 47 1.25 -12.65 -10.11
C ASP A 47 1.24 -11.57 -11.20
N ALA A 48 0.20 -10.75 -11.25
CA ALA A 48 0.08 -9.67 -12.23
C ALA A 48 1.18 -8.61 -12.07
N LEU A 49 1.56 -8.27 -10.82
CA LEU A 49 2.64 -7.33 -10.54
C LEU A 49 3.98 -7.85 -11.08
N LEU A 50 4.30 -9.11 -10.78
CA LEU A 50 5.55 -9.73 -11.20
C LEU A 50 5.60 -9.89 -12.73
N GLU A 51 4.52 -10.37 -13.35
CA GLU A 51 4.42 -10.52 -14.80
C GLU A 51 4.54 -9.16 -15.53
N LEU A 52 3.78 -8.15 -15.09
CA LEU A 52 3.75 -6.84 -15.74
C LEU A 52 5.11 -6.13 -15.68
N LEU A 53 5.86 -6.33 -14.60
CA LEU A 53 7.16 -5.72 -14.40
C LEU A 53 8.33 -6.61 -14.82
N ASP A 54 8.07 -7.82 -15.33
CA ASP A 54 9.09 -8.82 -15.67
C ASP A 54 10.03 -9.09 -14.47
N LEU A 55 9.43 -9.43 -13.33
CA LEU A 55 10.13 -9.66 -12.06
C LEU A 55 9.98 -11.10 -11.60
N THR A 56 10.98 -11.60 -10.90
CA THR A 56 10.98 -12.93 -10.30
C THR A 56 11.35 -12.82 -8.83
N LEU A 57 10.55 -13.46 -7.96
CA LEU A 57 10.89 -13.70 -6.56
C LEU A 57 11.63 -15.01 -6.42
N LEU A 58 12.75 -14.98 -5.71
CA LEU A 58 13.53 -16.17 -5.39
C LEU A 58 13.17 -16.69 -4.00
N LYS A 59 13.29 -18.00 -3.83
CA LYS A 59 13.06 -18.64 -2.52
C LYS A 59 14.06 -18.21 -1.43
N SER A 60 15.16 -17.62 -1.82
CA SER A 60 16.19 -17.05 -0.94
C SER A 60 15.95 -15.59 -0.57
N ASP A 61 14.98 -14.93 -1.21
CA ASP A 61 14.79 -13.48 -1.03
C ASP A 61 14.26 -13.14 0.36
N HIS A 62 14.75 -12.02 0.89
CA HIS A 62 14.13 -11.28 1.96
C HIS A 62 13.29 -10.16 1.33
N VAL A 63 11.98 -10.25 1.48
CA VAL A 63 11.01 -9.29 0.95
C VAL A 63 10.57 -8.33 2.05
N LEU A 64 10.59 -7.03 1.77
CA LEU A 64 9.91 -6.03 2.58
C LEU A 64 8.62 -5.62 1.88
N GLU A 65 7.49 -5.77 2.56
CA GLU A 65 6.20 -5.27 2.11
C GLU A 65 5.82 -4.03 2.92
N LEU A 66 5.67 -2.88 2.25
CA LEU A 66 5.21 -1.65 2.86
C LEU A 66 3.70 -1.48 2.66
N GLY A 67 2.96 -1.36 3.76
CA GLY A 67 1.51 -1.23 3.79
C GLY A 67 0.81 -2.59 3.58
N CYS A 68 1.11 -3.55 4.44
CA CYS A 68 0.62 -4.93 4.30
C CYS A 68 -0.89 -5.09 4.56
N GLY A 69 -1.53 -4.12 5.27
CA GLY A 69 -2.94 -4.21 5.65
C GLY A 69 -3.27 -5.51 6.38
N LEU A 70 -4.24 -6.28 5.88
CA LEU A 70 -4.60 -7.61 6.40
C LEU A 70 -3.62 -8.74 6.01
N GLY A 71 -2.49 -8.43 5.37
CA GLY A 71 -1.54 -9.45 4.92
C GLY A 71 -1.97 -10.19 3.66
N ARG A 72 -2.78 -9.56 2.81
CA ARG A 72 -3.33 -10.17 1.60
C ARG A 72 -2.25 -10.55 0.58
N LEU A 73 -1.28 -9.71 0.35
CA LEU A 73 -0.12 -9.99 -0.48
C LEU A 73 0.94 -10.74 0.33
N THR A 74 1.15 -10.38 1.59
CA THR A 74 2.10 -11.01 2.53
C THR A 74 1.97 -12.53 2.53
N ARG A 75 0.73 -13.06 2.57
CA ARG A 75 0.44 -14.49 2.51
C ARG A 75 1.05 -15.19 1.30
N VAL A 76 1.04 -14.53 0.16
CA VAL A 76 1.59 -15.05 -1.10
C VAL A 76 3.11 -14.88 -1.14
N LEU A 77 3.60 -13.74 -0.69
CA LEU A 77 5.03 -13.43 -0.62
C LEU A 77 5.75 -14.42 0.31
N ALA A 78 5.16 -14.72 1.47
CA ALA A 78 5.69 -15.70 2.43
C ALA A 78 5.81 -17.12 1.85
N GLN A 79 4.93 -17.49 0.92
CA GLN A 79 5.03 -18.77 0.22
C GLN A 79 6.15 -18.81 -0.82
N ARG A 80 6.65 -17.66 -1.27
CA ARG A 80 7.58 -17.51 -2.41
C ARG A 80 8.98 -17.05 -2.00
N ALA A 81 9.13 -16.46 -0.83
CA ALA A 81 10.38 -15.91 -0.31
C ALA A 81 10.89 -16.69 0.91
N GLN A 82 12.11 -16.42 1.33
CA GLN A 82 12.70 -16.94 2.55
C GLN A 82 12.10 -16.27 3.79
N HIS A 83 11.99 -14.96 3.73
CA HIS A 83 11.49 -14.12 4.82
C HIS A 83 10.72 -12.93 4.29
N VAL A 84 9.69 -12.48 5.03
CA VAL A 84 8.93 -11.26 4.70
C VAL A 84 8.91 -10.37 5.94
N THR A 85 9.37 -9.13 5.78
CA THR A 85 9.11 -8.04 6.75
C THR A 85 7.89 -7.27 6.26
N ALA A 86 6.76 -7.45 6.94
CA ALA A 86 5.47 -6.85 6.58
C ALA A 86 5.18 -5.65 7.48
N ILE A 87 5.19 -4.45 6.89
CA ILE A 87 5.07 -3.18 7.62
C ILE A 87 3.70 -2.56 7.36
N ASP A 88 3.02 -2.12 8.42
CA ASP A 88 1.84 -1.26 8.32
C ASP A 88 1.88 -0.18 9.39
N VAL A 89 1.22 0.96 9.14
CA VAL A 89 1.14 2.08 10.08
C VAL A 89 0.07 1.85 11.16
N SER A 90 -0.90 0.97 10.89
CA SER A 90 -2.03 0.67 11.77
C SER A 90 -1.77 -0.56 12.63
N PRO A 91 -1.68 -0.43 13.95
CA PRO A 91 -1.64 -1.58 14.86
C PRO A 91 -2.87 -2.48 14.76
N GLU A 92 -4.05 -1.94 14.47
CA GLU A 92 -5.27 -2.73 14.28
C GLU A 92 -5.20 -3.60 13.01
N MET A 93 -4.68 -3.05 11.90
CA MET A 93 -4.44 -3.84 10.68
C MET A 93 -3.45 -4.97 10.96
N LEU A 94 -2.34 -4.69 11.65
CA LEU A 94 -1.34 -5.70 12.00
C LEU A 94 -1.89 -6.79 12.91
N MET A 95 -2.70 -6.45 13.89
CA MET A 95 -3.36 -7.43 14.75
C MET A 95 -4.25 -8.37 13.93
N LEU A 96 -5.09 -7.82 13.07
CA LEU A 96 -5.95 -8.61 12.18
C LEU A 96 -5.13 -9.43 11.16
N ALA A 97 -4.03 -8.85 10.64
CA ALA A 97 -3.15 -9.57 9.73
C ALA A 97 -2.53 -10.81 10.39
N GLN A 98 -2.06 -10.70 11.62
CA GLN A 98 -1.52 -11.81 12.40
C GLN A 98 -2.59 -12.89 12.64
N ASP A 99 -3.78 -12.48 13.06
CA ASP A 99 -4.89 -13.41 13.33
C ASP A 99 -5.31 -14.19 12.08
N HIS A 100 -5.39 -13.52 10.93
CA HIS A 100 -5.76 -14.17 9.67
C HIS A 100 -4.63 -14.99 9.04
N ASN A 101 -3.39 -14.83 9.49
CA ASN A 101 -2.20 -15.46 8.92
C ASN A 101 -1.33 -16.16 9.99
N ASP A 102 -1.94 -16.70 11.02
CA ASP A 102 -1.28 -17.34 12.18
C ASP A 102 -0.34 -18.52 11.81
N GLY A 103 -0.53 -19.11 10.63
CA GLY A 103 0.33 -20.17 10.09
C GLY A 103 1.58 -19.70 9.33
N LEU A 104 1.86 -18.40 9.25
CA LEU A 104 3.02 -17.86 8.54
C LEU A 104 4.20 -17.66 9.49
N TYR A 105 5.14 -18.60 9.50
CA TYR A 105 6.29 -18.59 10.43
C TYR A 105 7.50 -17.79 9.95
N ASN A 106 7.51 -17.38 8.66
CA ASN A 106 8.57 -16.61 8.03
C ASN A 106 8.18 -15.16 7.77
N VAL A 107 7.19 -14.63 8.52
CA VAL A 107 6.76 -13.23 8.43
C VAL A 107 7.03 -12.52 9.74
N GLU A 108 7.71 -11.39 9.65
CA GLU A 108 7.86 -10.41 10.72
C GLU A 108 6.87 -9.27 10.50
N TRP A 109 5.92 -9.10 11.43
CA TRP A 109 4.92 -8.04 11.38
C TRP A 109 5.43 -6.82 12.16
N VAL A 110 5.61 -5.69 11.47
CA VAL A 110 6.29 -4.50 12.01
C VAL A 110 5.37 -3.29 11.97
N LEU A 111 5.24 -2.62 13.12
CA LEU A 111 4.54 -1.34 13.19
C LEU A 111 5.45 -0.24 12.66
N GLY A 112 5.05 0.37 11.55
CA GLY A 112 5.72 1.50 10.93
C GLY A 112 5.32 2.84 11.57
N ASP A 113 6.16 3.86 11.37
CA ASP A 113 5.89 5.23 11.81
C ASP A 113 5.03 6.03 10.81
N GLY A 114 4.82 5.49 9.60
CA GLY A 114 4.08 6.15 8.52
C GLY A 114 4.89 7.12 7.67
N GLU A 115 6.18 7.32 7.97
CA GLU A 115 7.04 8.28 7.28
C GLU A 115 8.37 7.67 6.80
N THR A 116 8.89 6.65 7.50
CA THR A 116 10.21 6.06 7.24
C THR A 116 10.17 4.53 7.31
N LEU A 117 11.30 3.88 7.01
CA LEU A 117 11.56 2.47 7.28
C LEU A 117 12.53 2.33 8.48
N ALA A 118 12.32 3.14 9.52
CA ALA A 118 13.11 3.06 10.74
C ALA A 118 13.04 1.65 11.33
N GLY A 119 14.19 1.11 11.72
CA GLY A 119 14.32 -0.27 12.22
C GLY A 119 14.65 -1.30 11.15
N VAL A 120 14.55 -0.98 9.86
CA VAL A 120 15.08 -1.83 8.78
C VAL A 120 16.53 -1.41 8.49
N GLU A 121 17.45 -2.37 8.55
CA GLU A 121 18.88 -2.11 8.34
C GLU A 121 19.19 -1.75 6.88
N ASP A 122 20.28 -0.99 6.66
CA ASP A 122 20.79 -0.67 5.34
C ASP A 122 21.19 -1.94 4.59
N ALA A 123 20.88 -2.00 3.30
CA ALA A 123 21.25 -3.10 2.40
C ALA A 123 20.91 -4.49 2.99
N SER A 124 19.73 -4.64 3.61
CA SER A 124 19.29 -5.84 4.30
C SER A 124 18.25 -6.67 3.56
N VAL A 125 17.52 -6.06 2.60
CA VAL A 125 16.44 -6.73 1.86
C VAL A 125 16.79 -6.88 0.37
N ASP A 126 16.31 -7.96 -0.22
CA ASP A 126 16.51 -8.23 -1.66
C ASP A 126 15.44 -7.55 -2.49
N VAL A 127 14.23 -7.44 -1.93
CA VAL A 127 13.02 -6.98 -2.63
C VAL A 127 12.20 -6.06 -1.74
N VAL A 128 11.70 -4.97 -2.32
CA VAL A 128 10.66 -4.13 -1.72
C VAL A 128 9.40 -4.17 -2.57
N ILE A 129 8.25 -4.43 -1.96
CA ILE A 129 6.93 -4.37 -2.61
C ILE A 129 6.03 -3.40 -1.83
N SER A 130 5.35 -2.50 -2.57
CA SER A 130 4.31 -1.64 -1.99
C SER A 130 3.20 -1.44 -3.01
N HIS A 131 2.05 -2.06 -2.77
CA HIS A 131 0.93 -2.06 -3.71
C HIS A 131 -0.30 -1.36 -3.14
N SER A 132 -0.79 -0.34 -3.84
CA SER A 132 -1.96 0.48 -3.45
C SER A 132 -1.80 1.26 -2.13
N VAL A 133 -0.58 1.55 -1.69
CA VAL A 133 -0.26 2.27 -0.44
C VAL A 133 0.00 3.75 -0.70
N PHE A 134 0.94 4.08 -1.59
CA PHE A 134 1.33 5.47 -1.85
C PHE A 134 0.16 6.35 -2.29
N THR A 135 -0.83 5.77 -2.98
CA THR A 135 -2.05 6.47 -3.39
C THR A 135 -2.91 6.94 -2.21
N HIS A 136 -2.59 6.52 -1.00
CA HIS A 136 -3.25 6.88 0.26
C HIS A 136 -2.36 7.72 1.19
N ILE A 137 -1.12 7.99 0.81
CA ILE A 137 -0.23 8.88 1.56
C ILE A 137 -0.51 10.33 1.12
N PRO A 138 -1.01 11.21 2.03
CA PRO A 138 -1.43 12.57 1.65
C PRO A 138 -0.28 13.53 1.37
N SER A 139 0.97 13.13 1.69
CA SER A 139 2.17 13.96 1.54
C SER A 139 3.10 13.43 0.44
N PRO A 140 3.29 14.17 -0.68
CA PRO A 140 4.28 13.83 -1.69
C PRO A 140 5.70 13.73 -1.12
N LYS A 141 6.02 14.53 -0.09
CA LYS A 141 7.31 14.49 0.60
C LYS A 141 7.54 13.14 1.29
N VAL A 142 6.52 12.60 1.96
CA VAL A 142 6.59 11.29 2.62
C VAL A 142 6.73 10.18 1.57
N GLN A 143 5.97 10.26 0.46
CA GLN A 143 6.10 9.32 -0.65
C GLN A 143 7.53 9.28 -1.21
N LEU A 144 8.13 10.43 -1.47
CA LEU A 144 9.52 10.52 -1.93
C LEU A 144 10.51 10.09 -0.85
N GLY A 145 10.22 10.33 0.42
CA GLY A 145 10.98 9.81 1.55
C GLY A 145 11.08 8.29 1.52
N TYR A 146 9.96 7.59 1.30
CA TYR A 146 9.97 6.14 1.14
C TYR A 146 10.79 5.66 -0.06
N VAL A 147 10.80 6.40 -1.18
CA VAL A 147 11.67 6.05 -2.33
C VAL A 147 13.15 6.15 -1.93
N THR A 148 13.52 7.16 -1.12
CA THR A 148 14.88 7.26 -0.56
C THR A 148 15.18 6.07 0.36
N GLU A 149 14.26 5.70 1.23
CA GLU A 149 14.40 4.55 2.11
C GLU A 149 14.52 3.23 1.34
N PHE A 150 13.79 3.05 0.23
CA PHE A 150 13.95 1.88 -0.63
C PHE A 150 15.40 1.74 -1.13
N GLY A 151 16.01 2.85 -1.57
CA GLY A 151 17.43 2.86 -1.94
C GLY A 151 18.37 2.52 -0.77
N ARG A 152 18.03 2.90 0.46
CA ARG A 152 18.83 2.59 1.64
C ARG A 152 18.75 1.11 2.04
N VAL A 153 17.53 0.54 2.10
CA VAL A 153 17.31 -0.82 2.63
C VAL A 153 17.60 -1.92 1.62
N LEU A 154 17.50 -1.64 0.31
CA LEU A 154 17.80 -2.61 -0.73
C LEU A 154 19.28 -2.94 -0.78
N LYS A 155 19.60 -4.21 -0.90
CA LYS A 155 20.94 -4.70 -1.26
C LYS A 155 21.30 -4.25 -2.68
N PRO A 156 22.60 -4.09 -3.01
CA PRO A 156 23.03 -3.94 -4.40
C PRO A 156 22.44 -5.04 -5.28
N GLY A 157 21.90 -4.67 -6.44
CA GLY A 157 21.18 -5.57 -7.35
C GLY A 157 19.76 -5.96 -6.93
N GLY A 158 19.30 -5.53 -5.74
CA GLY A 158 17.92 -5.68 -5.30
C GLY A 158 16.95 -4.77 -6.05
N TRP A 159 15.65 -5.02 -5.94
CA TRP A 159 14.64 -4.25 -6.65
C TRP A 159 13.43 -3.85 -5.80
N ALA A 160 12.81 -2.76 -6.21
CA ALA A 160 11.52 -2.32 -5.66
C ALA A 160 10.44 -2.33 -6.73
N ALA A 161 9.24 -2.80 -6.36
CA ALA A 161 8.03 -2.71 -7.16
C ALA A 161 6.93 -2.00 -6.34
N PHE A 162 6.47 -0.84 -6.80
CA PHE A 162 5.49 -0.07 -6.05
C PHE A 162 4.53 0.69 -6.98
N THR A 163 3.34 0.98 -6.45
CA THR A 163 2.32 1.77 -7.14
C THR A 163 2.16 3.13 -6.47
N LEU A 164 2.18 4.20 -7.27
CA LEU A 164 1.88 5.56 -6.82
C LEU A 164 1.01 6.29 -7.84
N SER A 165 0.57 7.49 -7.52
CA SER A 165 -0.14 8.34 -8.48
C SER A 165 0.79 9.36 -9.09
N THR A 166 0.73 9.49 -10.42
CA THR A 166 1.40 10.57 -11.17
C THR A 166 0.40 11.50 -11.85
N ASP A 167 -0.90 11.38 -11.52
CA ASP A 167 -1.98 12.20 -12.07
C ASP A 167 -2.36 13.31 -11.08
N PRO A 168 -2.05 14.59 -11.37
CA PRO A 168 -2.43 15.73 -10.52
C PRO A 168 -3.95 15.92 -10.42
N GLY A 169 -4.72 15.35 -11.35
CA GLY A 169 -6.18 15.43 -11.38
C GLY A 169 -6.86 14.40 -10.47
N ALA A 170 -6.20 13.28 -10.19
CA ALA A 170 -6.80 12.17 -9.47
C ALA A 170 -7.08 12.45 -7.98
N HIS A 171 -6.38 13.43 -7.41
CA HIS A 171 -6.42 13.77 -5.97
C HIS A 171 -7.16 15.10 -5.69
N LYS A 172 -7.87 15.62 -6.65
CA LYS A 172 -8.82 16.70 -6.38
C LYS A 172 -10.01 16.11 -5.65
N ALA A 173 -10.26 16.57 -4.41
CA ALA A 173 -11.44 16.20 -3.66
C ALA A 173 -12.66 16.33 -4.57
N LYS A 174 -13.28 15.22 -4.90
CA LYS A 174 -14.53 15.25 -5.65
C LYS A 174 -15.56 15.85 -4.69
N PRO A 175 -16.23 16.95 -5.04
CA PRO A 175 -17.30 17.46 -4.18
C PRO A 175 -18.24 16.29 -3.92
N PRO A 176 -18.77 16.16 -2.67
CA PRO A 176 -19.67 15.08 -2.33
C PRO A 176 -20.73 14.99 -3.43
N ALA A 177 -20.86 13.82 -4.04
CA ALA A 177 -21.83 13.63 -5.10
C ALA A 177 -23.19 13.99 -4.52
N ALA A 178 -23.87 14.97 -5.13
CA ALA A 178 -25.24 15.25 -4.76
C ALA A 178 -25.99 13.92 -4.78
N PRO A 179 -26.76 13.57 -3.76
CA PRO A 179 -27.49 12.33 -3.73
C PRO A 179 -28.28 12.21 -5.03
N PRO A 180 -28.19 11.08 -5.75
CA PRO A 180 -28.91 10.94 -7.01
C PRO A 180 -30.37 11.28 -6.78
N ALA A 181 -30.90 12.19 -7.58
CA ALA A 181 -32.32 12.53 -7.55
C ALA A 181 -33.11 11.23 -7.71
N GLY A 182 -33.75 10.74 -6.62
CA GLY A 182 -34.38 9.43 -6.59
C GLY A 182 -33.70 8.38 -5.71
N SER A 183 -32.67 8.75 -4.90
CA SER A 183 -32.12 7.82 -3.92
C SER A 183 -33.23 7.41 -2.96
N SER A 184 -33.59 6.12 -3.00
CA SER A 184 -34.65 5.57 -2.18
C SER A 184 -34.36 5.89 -0.69
N ARG A 185 -35.42 6.11 0.11
CA ARG A 185 -35.35 6.25 1.58
C ARG A 185 -34.46 5.18 2.24
N ARG A 186 -34.23 4.04 1.59
CA ARG A 186 -33.32 2.98 2.02
C ARG A 186 -31.83 3.36 2.02
N GLY A 187 -31.35 4.15 1.04
CA GLY A 187 -29.95 4.60 1.01
C GLY A 187 -29.65 5.61 2.12
N PHE A 188 -30.61 6.51 2.39
CA PHE A 188 -30.49 7.48 3.48
C PHE A 188 -30.55 6.81 4.87
N LEU A 189 -31.40 5.79 5.04
CA LEU A 189 -31.50 5.01 6.27
C LEU A 189 -30.25 4.14 6.51
N ARG A 190 -29.60 3.61 5.46
CA ARG A 190 -28.33 2.87 5.58
C ARG A 190 -27.18 3.76 6.06
N ALA A 191 -27.09 4.99 5.57
CA ALA A 191 -26.12 5.97 6.06
C ALA A 191 -26.36 6.38 7.53
N LEU A 192 -27.64 6.46 7.95
CA LEU A 192 -28.04 6.78 9.33
C LEU A 192 -27.77 5.63 10.34
N VAL A 193 -27.63 4.39 9.88
CA VAL A 193 -27.40 3.19 10.75
C VAL A 193 -25.97 2.68 10.67
N GLY A 194 -24.99 3.44 10.16
CA GLY A 194 -23.58 3.01 10.08
C GLY A 194 -23.30 1.89 9.06
N GLN A 195 -24.16 1.74 8.03
CA GLN A 195 -24.01 0.70 6.99
C GLN A 195 -23.35 1.20 5.70
N ALA A 196 -22.67 2.32 5.74
CA ALA A 196 -21.92 2.86 4.61
C ALA A 196 -20.49 3.19 5.05
N PRO A 197 -19.47 2.90 4.22
CA PRO A 197 -18.08 3.19 4.56
C PRO A 197 -17.89 4.70 4.75
N THR A 198 -17.13 5.08 5.78
CA THR A 198 -16.83 6.47 6.13
C THR A 198 -15.39 6.87 5.73
N GLY A 199 -15.05 8.16 5.82
CA GLY A 199 -13.67 8.66 5.65
C GLY A 199 -13.13 8.69 4.22
N LYS A 200 -13.92 8.36 3.19
CA LYS A 200 -13.45 8.37 1.79
C LYS A 200 -13.20 9.77 1.22
N ASP A 201 -13.53 10.81 1.96
CA ASP A 201 -13.25 12.23 1.69
C ASP A 201 -12.04 12.76 2.46
N GLN A 202 -11.48 11.98 3.37
CA GLN A 202 -10.31 12.37 4.15
C GLN A 202 -9.01 12.33 3.32
N PRO A 203 -8.01 13.18 3.66
CA PRO A 203 -6.73 13.22 2.95
C PRO A 203 -6.03 11.86 2.86
N GLU A 204 -6.10 11.04 3.90
CA GLU A 204 -5.50 9.72 4.02
C GLU A 204 -6.15 8.68 3.08
N TRP A 205 -7.41 8.89 2.67
CA TRP A 205 -8.05 8.09 1.62
C TRP A 205 -7.80 8.66 0.23
N VAL A 206 -7.90 9.99 0.09
CA VAL A 206 -7.72 10.68 -1.19
C VAL A 206 -6.27 10.59 -1.65
N GLY A 207 -5.32 10.71 -0.71
CA GLY A 207 -3.89 10.65 -0.94
C GLY A 207 -3.34 11.85 -1.72
N SER A 208 -2.20 11.65 -2.35
CA SER A 208 -1.52 12.65 -3.16
C SER A 208 -0.86 12.03 -4.40
N TRP A 209 -0.25 12.88 -5.21
CA TRP A 209 0.46 12.48 -6.42
C TRP A 209 1.90 13.01 -6.40
N VAL A 210 2.78 12.35 -7.15
CA VAL A 210 4.20 12.72 -7.28
C VAL A 210 4.49 12.99 -8.75
N PRO A 211 5.12 14.14 -9.10
CA PRO A 211 5.62 14.39 -10.44
C PRO A 211 6.69 13.36 -10.83
N LEU A 212 6.68 12.90 -12.07
CA LEU A 212 7.66 11.90 -12.55
C LEU A 212 9.11 12.40 -12.50
N ASP A 213 9.34 13.70 -12.73
CA ASP A 213 10.66 14.32 -12.63
C ASP A 213 11.18 14.32 -11.18
N ALA A 214 10.30 14.62 -10.20
CA ALA A 214 10.64 14.53 -8.78
C ALA A 214 10.92 13.08 -8.36
N LEU A 215 10.10 12.14 -8.83
CA LEU A 215 10.35 10.70 -8.60
C LEU A 215 11.71 10.27 -9.16
N GLY A 216 12.00 10.62 -10.43
CA GLY A 216 13.28 10.29 -11.07
C GLY A 216 14.48 10.90 -10.36
N ALA A 217 14.40 12.18 -9.98
CA ALA A 217 15.46 12.85 -9.24
C ALA A 217 15.73 12.19 -7.88
N THR A 218 14.66 11.86 -7.13
CA THR A 218 14.77 11.20 -5.83
C THR A 218 15.34 9.79 -5.97
N ALA A 219 14.85 9.00 -6.93
CA ALA A 219 15.35 7.65 -7.18
C ALA A 219 16.85 7.67 -7.48
N THR A 220 17.30 8.56 -8.39
CA THR A 220 18.72 8.70 -8.73
C THR A 220 19.57 9.07 -7.51
N GLN A 221 19.10 10.01 -6.67
CA GLN A 221 19.80 10.39 -5.44
C GLN A 221 19.88 9.25 -4.41
N ALA A 222 18.89 8.35 -4.43
CA ALA A 222 18.84 7.17 -3.57
C ALA A 222 19.64 5.97 -4.15
N GLY A 223 20.31 6.12 -5.29
CA GLY A 223 21.01 5.04 -5.98
C GLY A 223 20.06 4.01 -6.59
N LEU A 224 18.88 4.46 -7.00
CA LEU A 224 17.88 3.63 -7.69
C LEU A 224 17.78 4.03 -9.16
N PHE A 225 17.80 3.05 -10.04
CA PHE A 225 17.50 3.21 -11.45
C PHE A 225 16.04 2.84 -11.71
N LEU A 226 15.24 3.77 -12.22
CA LEU A 226 13.85 3.51 -12.62
C LEU A 226 13.84 2.78 -13.96
N GLU A 227 13.75 1.46 -13.92
CA GLU A 227 13.89 0.63 -15.11
C GLU A 227 12.59 0.56 -15.91
N ARG A 228 11.44 0.56 -15.22
CA ARG A 228 10.14 0.45 -15.88
C ARG A 228 9.09 1.29 -15.14
N ILE A 229 8.31 2.05 -15.91
CA ILE A 229 7.19 2.85 -15.43
C ILE A 229 5.99 2.57 -16.33
N GLU A 230 4.95 1.97 -15.77
CA GLU A 230 3.71 1.65 -16.47
C GLU A 230 2.56 2.52 -15.97
N GLY A 231 1.70 2.98 -16.88
CA GLY A 231 0.54 3.79 -16.52
C GLY A 231 0.89 5.20 -16.04
N SER A 232 1.91 5.84 -16.59
CA SER A 232 2.25 7.23 -16.28
C SER A 232 1.06 8.17 -16.53
N SER A 233 0.95 9.23 -15.71
CA SER A 233 -0.19 10.17 -15.69
C SER A 233 -1.51 9.51 -15.32
N THR A 234 -1.46 8.49 -14.47
CA THR A 234 -2.62 7.82 -13.91
C THR A 234 -2.57 7.81 -12.38
N ARG A 235 -3.69 7.45 -11.75
CA ARG A 235 -3.77 7.24 -10.30
C ARG A 235 -2.97 6.00 -9.85
N ARG A 236 -2.66 5.08 -10.75
CA ARG A 236 -1.95 3.82 -10.48
C ARG A 236 -0.81 3.65 -11.45
N THR A 237 0.22 4.47 -11.27
CA THR A 237 1.50 4.29 -11.96
C THR A 237 2.28 3.21 -11.24
N LEU A 238 2.65 2.17 -11.95
CA LEU A 238 3.45 1.07 -11.44
C LEU A 238 4.92 1.30 -11.80
N VAL A 239 5.79 1.15 -10.82
CA VAL A 239 7.22 1.42 -10.96
C VAL A 239 8.03 0.19 -10.58
N ARG A 240 9.02 -0.15 -11.42
CA ARG A 240 10.14 -1.02 -11.10
C ARG A 240 11.39 -0.16 -10.97
N ALA A 241 12.05 -0.27 -9.82
CA ALA A 241 13.33 0.38 -9.56
C ALA A 241 14.37 -0.66 -9.16
N LEU A 242 15.58 -0.53 -9.68
CA LEU A 242 16.73 -1.38 -9.36
C LEU A 242 17.70 -0.61 -8.47
N ARG A 243 18.24 -1.26 -7.47
CA ARG A 243 19.36 -0.73 -6.69
C ARG A 243 20.65 -0.95 -7.46
N GLU A 244 21.32 0.15 -7.82
CA GLU A 244 22.64 0.12 -8.46
C GLU A 244 23.71 -0.36 -7.47
N ASP A 245 24.82 -0.90 -7.99
CA ASP A 245 25.98 -1.41 -7.22
C ASP A 245 26.71 -0.30 -6.44
#